data_534de7e47cfc31331d0a540d4186a28c
#
_entry.id   534de7e47cfc31331d0a540d4186a28c
#
_cell.length_a   1.000
_cell.length_b   1.000
_cell.length_c   1.000
_cell.angle_alpha   90.00
_cell.angle_beta   90.00
_cell.angle_gamma   90.00
#
_symmetry.space_group_name_H-M   'P 1'
#
loop_
_entity.id
_entity.type
_entity.pdbx_description
1 polymer ?
#
loop_
_entity_poly.entity_id
_entity_poly.type
_entity_poly.pdbx_seq_one_letter_code
_entity_poly.pdbx_strand_id
1 'polypeptide(L)'
;FSANNTYSGDTTISAGTLTISGTLADTTNVINSGTYDVDATDTIQSLSGSGGVQLANGITITSGDSGNDTVSGVISGAGSFTKAGSGTLTFSGNNTYTGDTTISAGTLKLTGTLADTTDVVNSGTYDVDATDTIQSLSGSGGVELANGITLTSGDSGNDAVSGVVSGAGSFEKAGSGT
;
A
#
# COMPACT_ATOMS: atom_id res chain seq x y z
N PHE A 1 3.72 19.94 9.24
CA PHE A 1 2.69 20.00 10.28
C PHE A 1 3.11 19.10 11.44
N SER A 2 3.36 19.70 12.63
CA SER A 2 3.89 18.96 13.79
C SER A 2 2.84 18.75 14.90
N ALA A 3 1.63 19.23 14.70
CA ALA A 3 0.52 19.06 15.65
C ALA A 3 -0.51 18.05 15.11
N ASN A 4 -1.40 17.59 15.99
CA ASN A 4 -2.56 16.81 15.58
C ASN A 4 -3.60 17.76 14.99
N ASN A 5 -3.75 17.71 13.67
CA ASN A 5 -4.66 18.62 12.95
C ASN A 5 -6.06 18.02 12.91
N THR A 6 -7.07 18.85 13.10
CA THR A 6 -8.47 18.39 13.24
C THR A 6 -9.41 18.95 12.17
N TYR A 7 -8.87 19.62 11.14
CA TYR A 7 -9.70 20.04 10.02
C TYR A 7 -10.15 18.82 9.20
N SER A 8 -11.37 18.86 8.70
CA SER A 8 -12.02 17.72 8.02
C SER A 8 -12.11 17.87 6.50
N GLY A 9 -11.54 18.94 5.95
CA GLY A 9 -11.47 19.14 4.50
C GLY A 9 -10.25 18.45 3.89
N ASP A 10 -10.18 18.43 2.57
CA ASP A 10 -9.07 17.81 1.83
C ASP A 10 -7.74 18.52 2.09
N THR A 11 -6.67 17.74 2.08
CA THR A 11 -5.29 18.22 2.06
C THR A 11 -4.77 18.08 0.62
N THR A 12 -4.59 19.20 -0.07
CA THR A 12 -4.05 19.19 -1.44
C THR A 12 -2.59 19.64 -1.44
N ILE A 13 -1.70 18.78 -1.93
CA ILE A 13 -0.28 19.08 -2.12
C ILE A 13 -0.06 19.29 -3.63
N SER A 14 -0.16 20.54 -4.08
CA SER A 14 -0.04 20.86 -5.51
C SER A 14 1.40 20.85 -6.02
N ALA A 15 2.37 21.17 -5.13
CA ALA A 15 3.80 21.15 -5.41
C ALA A 15 4.59 21.24 -4.09
N GLY A 16 5.91 21.00 -4.15
CA GLY A 16 6.78 21.05 -2.98
C GLY A 16 6.56 19.88 -2.03
N THR A 17 6.95 20.04 -0.77
CA THR A 17 6.88 18.99 0.24
C THR A 17 5.97 19.43 1.39
N LEU A 18 5.02 18.58 1.75
CA LEU A 18 4.29 18.65 3.00
C LEU A 18 4.80 17.57 3.94
N THR A 19 5.49 17.96 5.00
CA THR A 19 5.95 17.04 6.05
C THR A 19 4.94 17.00 7.19
N ILE A 20 4.52 15.81 7.59
CA ILE A 20 3.62 15.53 8.71
C ILE A 20 4.39 14.76 9.78
N SER A 21 4.71 15.44 10.88
CA SER A 21 5.28 14.83 12.10
C SER A 21 4.28 14.80 13.27
N GLY A 22 3.07 15.33 13.06
CA GLY A 22 1.86 15.08 13.84
C GLY A 22 0.90 14.20 13.08
N THR A 23 -0.41 14.48 13.17
CA THR A 23 -1.45 13.73 12.42
C THR A 23 -2.38 14.68 11.64
N LEU A 24 -3.01 14.15 10.62
CA LEU A 24 -4.22 14.73 10.02
C LEU A 24 -5.47 14.13 10.71
N ALA A 25 -6.64 14.65 10.41
CA ALA A 25 -7.87 14.01 10.85
C ALA A 25 -8.15 12.77 9.98
N ASP A 26 -8.66 11.70 10.56
CA ASP A 26 -8.98 10.42 9.86
C ASP A 26 -9.99 10.60 8.72
N THR A 27 -10.68 11.73 8.68
CA THR A 27 -11.64 12.10 7.62
C THR A 27 -11.02 12.93 6.49
N THR A 28 -9.70 13.14 6.51
CA THR A 28 -9.01 13.97 5.52
C THR A 28 -8.62 13.15 4.30
N ASN A 29 -9.00 13.60 3.10
CA ASN A 29 -8.45 13.09 1.86
C ASN A 29 -7.12 13.81 1.55
N VAL A 30 -6.11 13.06 1.17
CA VAL A 30 -4.81 13.61 0.71
C VAL A 30 -4.69 13.47 -0.79
N ILE A 31 -4.68 14.60 -1.50
CA ILE A 31 -4.52 14.69 -2.96
C ILE A 31 -3.11 15.19 -3.23
N ASN A 32 -2.21 14.30 -3.62
CA ASN A 32 -0.78 14.59 -3.70
C ASN A 32 -0.27 14.69 -5.14
N SER A 33 0.19 15.87 -5.53
CA SER A 33 0.95 16.11 -6.78
C SER A 33 2.39 16.60 -6.51
N GLY A 34 2.77 16.76 -5.24
CA GLY A 34 4.11 17.13 -4.79
C GLY A 34 4.80 15.98 -4.08
N THR A 35 5.26 16.22 -2.87
CA THR A 35 5.80 15.20 -1.96
C THR A 35 5.01 15.20 -0.65
N TYR A 36 4.46 14.06 -0.28
CA TYR A 36 3.86 13.82 1.02
C TYR A 36 4.84 13.04 1.89
N ASP A 37 5.44 13.74 2.86
CA ASP A 37 6.48 13.23 3.73
C ASP A 37 5.89 12.95 5.11
N VAL A 38 5.83 11.66 5.49
CA VAL A 38 5.11 11.18 6.67
C VAL A 38 6.11 10.68 7.69
N ASP A 39 6.26 11.44 8.78
CA ASP A 39 7.18 11.17 9.90
C ASP A 39 6.47 10.62 11.15
N ALA A 40 5.15 10.50 11.12
CA ALA A 40 4.36 9.95 12.22
C ALA A 40 3.32 8.95 11.70
N THR A 41 3.01 7.93 12.52
CA THR A 41 1.89 7.03 12.22
C THR A 41 0.60 7.81 12.17
N ASP A 42 -0.15 7.65 11.09
CA ASP A 42 -1.37 8.41 10.85
C ASP A 42 -2.42 7.58 10.10
N THR A 43 -3.68 7.94 10.30
CA THR A 43 -4.81 7.43 9.53
C THR A 43 -5.44 8.58 8.76
N ILE A 44 -5.62 8.39 7.47
CA ILE A 44 -6.30 9.34 6.59
C ILE A 44 -7.49 8.66 5.90
N GLN A 45 -8.46 9.43 5.44
CA GLN A 45 -9.59 8.88 4.72
C GLN A 45 -9.13 8.27 3.39
N SER A 46 -8.42 9.04 2.55
CA SER A 46 -7.91 8.53 1.28
C SER A 46 -6.58 9.15 0.91
N LEU A 47 -5.83 8.46 0.05
CA LEU A 47 -4.59 8.92 -0.57
C LEU A 47 -4.69 8.76 -2.07
N SER A 48 -4.46 9.85 -2.81
CA SER A 48 -4.49 9.83 -4.27
C SER A 48 -3.47 10.80 -4.87
N GLY A 49 -3.18 10.62 -6.16
CA GLY A 49 -2.36 11.54 -6.94
C GLY A 49 -1.05 10.97 -7.46
N SER A 50 -0.27 11.82 -8.14
CA SER A 50 0.96 11.44 -8.84
C SER A 50 2.24 11.85 -8.11
N GLY A 51 2.12 12.51 -6.98
CA GLY A 51 3.25 12.94 -6.16
C GLY A 51 3.89 11.79 -5.38
N GLY A 52 5.16 11.95 -5.04
CA GLY A 52 5.88 10.99 -4.21
C GLY A 52 5.34 10.94 -2.78
N VAL A 53 5.39 9.77 -2.17
CA VAL A 53 5.09 9.58 -0.74
C VAL A 53 6.35 9.02 -0.06
N GLN A 54 6.77 9.65 1.02
CA GLN A 54 7.92 9.19 1.80
C GLN A 54 7.46 8.78 3.18
N LEU A 55 7.75 7.55 3.58
CA LEU A 55 7.36 6.98 4.87
C LEU A 55 8.59 6.81 5.75
N ALA A 56 8.64 7.52 6.87
CA ALA A 56 9.73 7.38 7.82
C ALA A 56 9.78 5.97 8.43
N ASN A 57 10.94 5.58 8.94
CA ASN A 57 11.11 4.27 9.56
C ASN A 57 10.22 4.09 10.79
N GLY A 58 9.56 2.93 10.87
CA GLY A 58 8.74 2.52 12.02
C GLY A 58 7.37 3.18 12.09
N ILE A 59 6.97 3.96 11.08
CA ILE A 59 5.62 4.52 11.00
C ILE A 59 4.72 3.66 10.09
N THR A 60 3.43 3.82 10.26
CA THR A 60 2.43 3.26 9.36
C THR A 60 1.46 4.35 8.93
N ILE A 61 1.26 4.51 7.63
CA ILE A 61 0.15 5.28 7.08
C ILE A 61 -1.02 4.35 6.75
N THR A 62 -2.22 4.69 7.21
CA THR A 62 -3.45 3.95 6.92
C THR A 62 -4.34 4.78 6.00
N SER A 63 -4.80 4.20 4.89
CA SER A 63 -5.80 4.79 3.99
C SER A 63 -7.10 3.96 4.03
N GLY A 64 -8.21 4.58 4.44
CA GLY A 64 -9.37 3.87 4.98
C GLY A 64 -10.76 4.16 4.39
N ASP A 65 -10.90 4.66 3.18
CA ASP A 65 -12.21 4.99 2.62
C ASP A 65 -12.96 3.83 1.91
N SER A 66 -14.14 4.14 1.40
CA SER A 66 -14.96 3.25 0.56
C SER A 66 -14.91 3.62 -0.93
N GLY A 67 -14.17 4.67 -1.29
CA GLY A 67 -13.98 5.14 -2.66
C GLY A 67 -12.93 4.34 -3.44
N ASN A 68 -12.73 4.75 -4.67
CA ASN A 68 -11.69 4.18 -5.53
C ASN A 68 -10.65 5.26 -5.82
N ASP A 69 -9.45 5.06 -5.33
CA ASP A 69 -8.34 6.00 -5.42
C ASP A 69 -7.14 5.41 -6.17
N THR A 70 -6.30 6.29 -6.69
CA THR A 70 -5.07 5.88 -7.38
C THR A 70 -3.89 6.71 -6.88
N VAL A 71 -2.86 6.02 -6.40
CA VAL A 71 -1.54 6.58 -6.14
C VAL A 71 -0.64 6.16 -7.30
N SER A 72 -0.34 7.11 -8.18
CA SER A 72 0.54 6.87 -9.32
C SER A 72 1.98 7.33 -9.09
N GLY A 73 2.22 8.08 -8.02
CA GLY A 73 3.55 8.38 -7.54
C GLY A 73 4.21 7.20 -6.86
N VAL A 74 5.51 7.30 -6.63
CA VAL A 74 6.27 6.29 -5.89
C VAL A 74 6.07 6.48 -4.40
N ILE A 75 5.72 5.41 -3.70
CA ILE A 75 5.79 5.33 -2.24
C ILE A 75 7.18 4.77 -1.88
N SER A 76 7.91 5.45 -1.01
CA SER A 76 9.30 5.17 -0.65
C SER A 76 9.51 5.24 0.86
N GLY A 77 10.71 4.83 1.32
CA GLY A 77 11.09 4.90 2.73
C GLY A 77 11.03 3.55 3.44
N ALA A 78 11.11 3.54 4.78
CA ALA A 78 11.16 2.32 5.56
C ALA A 78 9.92 2.12 6.47
N GLY A 79 8.89 2.92 6.27
CA GLY A 79 7.60 2.77 6.93
C GLY A 79 6.69 1.78 6.22
N SER A 80 5.54 1.50 6.83
CA SER A 80 4.53 0.53 6.38
C SER A 80 3.30 1.22 5.82
N PHE A 81 2.55 0.50 5.00
CA PHE A 81 1.28 0.98 4.45
C PHE A 81 0.13 0.02 4.79
N THR A 82 -0.99 0.58 5.26
CA THR A 82 -2.22 -0.18 5.49
C THR A 82 -3.34 0.32 4.58
N LYS A 83 -3.87 -0.57 3.74
CA LYS A 83 -5.13 -0.37 3.04
C LYS A 83 -6.27 -0.85 3.94
N ALA A 84 -7.06 0.08 4.45
CA ALA A 84 -8.30 -0.18 5.18
C ALA A 84 -9.52 0.29 4.35
N GLY A 85 -10.72 0.14 4.90
CA GLY A 85 -11.95 0.52 4.17
C GLY A 85 -12.31 -0.40 3.00
N SER A 86 -13.53 -0.29 2.48
CA SER A 86 -14.10 -1.24 1.53
C SER A 86 -13.82 -0.92 0.05
N GLY A 87 -13.25 0.26 -0.23
CA GLY A 87 -12.94 0.72 -1.60
C GLY A 87 -11.72 0.06 -2.22
N THR A 88 -11.41 0.45 -3.45
CA THR A 88 -10.22 0.02 -4.19
C THR A 88 -9.15 1.11 -4.16
N LEU A 89 -7.96 0.77 -3.69
CA LEU A 89 -6.78 1.62 -3.83
C LEU A 89 -5.85 1.03 -4.88
N THR A 90 -5.55 1.80 -5.92
CA THR A 90 -4.64 1.36 -6.99
C THR A 90 -3.25 1.95 -6.76
N PHE A 91 -2.24 1.09 -6.68
CA PHE A 91 -0.84 1.48 -6.76
C PHE A 91 -0.32 1.24 -8.17
N SER A 92 -0.03 2.33 -8.89
CA SER A 92 0.50 2.25 -10.25
C SER A 92 1.96 2.70 -10.38
N GLY A 93 2.55 3.23 -9.31
CA GLY A 93 3.98 3.51 -9.23
C GLY A 93 4.81 2.25 -8.91
N ASN A 94 6.10 2.30 -9.21
CA ASN A 94 7.06 1.29 -8.76
C ASN A 94 7.51 1.67 -7.34
N ASN A 95 6.83 1.09 -6.35
CA ASN A 95 7.02 1.46 -4.96
C ASN A 95 8.28 0.81 -4.38
N THR A 96 8.97 1.54 -3.53
CA THR A 96 10.27 1.15 -2.97
C THR A 96 10.30 1.19 -1.45
N TYR A 97 9.16 1.41 -0.78
CA TYR A 97 9.12 1.33 0.68
C TYR A 97 9.35 -0.11 1.14
N THR A 98 10.03 -0.27 2.27
CA THR A 98 10.50 -1.59 2.73
C THR A 98 9.76 -2.12 3.95
N GLY A 99 8.80 -1.37 4.47
CA GLY A 99 7.89 -1.86 5.52
C GLY A 99 6.76 -2.70 4.93
N ASP A 100 5.93 -3.25 5.81
CA ASP A 100 4.85 -4.17 5.42
C ASP A 100 3.73 -3.46 4.67
N THR A 101 3.08 -4.19 3.78
CA THR A 101 1.81 -3.82 3.16
C THR A 101 0.69 -4.65 3.77
N THR A 102 -0.19 -4.00 4.53
CA THR A 102 -1.36 -4.68 5.12
C THR A 102 -2.63 -4.32 4.35
N ILE A 103 -3.35 -5.32 3.86
CA ILE A 103 -4.67 -5.16 3.26
C ILE A 103 -5.70 -5.65 4.27
N SER A 104 -6.24 -4.74 5.07
CA SER A 104 -7.19 -5.05 6.15
C SER A 104 -8.61 -5.27 5.61
N ALA A 105 -8.99 -4.53 4.55
CA ALA A 105 -10.30 -4.64 3.90
C ALA A 105 -10.26 -4.03 2.49
N GLY A 106 -11.32 -4.28 1.70
CA GLY A 106 -11.43 -3.80 0.32
C GLY A 106 -10.39 -4.40 -0.60
N THR A 107 -9.98 -3.66 -1.62
CA THR A 107 -9.04 -4.12 -2.64
C THR A 107 -7.80 -3.23 -2.69
N LEU A 108 -6.62 -3.82 -2.61
CA LEU A 108 -5.39 -3.21 -3.11
C LEU A 108 -5.12 -3.74 -4.51
N LYS A 109 -5.20 -2.85 -5.51
CA LYS A 109 -4.88 -3.17 -6.90
C LYS A 109 -3.47 -2.71 -7.22
N LEU A 110 -2.63 -3.64 -7.69
CA LEU A 110 -1.23 -3.37 -8.05
C LEU A 110 -1.08 -3.43 -9.56
N THR A 111 -0.88 -2.28 -10.19
CA THR A 111 -0.53 -2.17 -11.62
C THR A 111 0.92 -1.71 -11.85
N GLY A 112 1.58 -1.28 -10.76
CA GLY A 112 3.03 -1.08 -10.64
C GLY A 112 3.66 -2.23 -9.87
N THR A 113 4.67 -1.95 -9.02
CA THR A 113 5.36 -2.96 -8.21
C THR A 113 5.45 -2.53 -6.74
N LEU A 114 5.63 -3.49 -5.85
CA LEU A 114 6.14 -3.30 -4.50
C LEU A 114 7.65 -3.56 -4.46
N ALA A 115 8.31 -3.26 -3.34
CA ALA A 115 9.70 -3.65 -3.16
C ALA A 115 9.79 -5.16 -2.88
N ASP A 116 10.83 -5.82 -3.39
CA ASP A 116 11.08 -7.26 -3.18
C ASP A 116 11.24 -7.65 -1.70
N THR A 117 11.43 -6.66 -0.84
CA THR A 117 11.57 -6.81 0.62
C THR A 117 10.28 -6.56 1.40
N THR A 118 9.17 -6.31 0.73
CA THR A 118 7.88 -6.01 1.36
C THR A 118 7.14 -7.29 1.71
N ASP A 119 6.70 -7.42 2.97
CA ASP A 119 5.74 -8.44 3.38
C ASP A 119 4.32 -7.97 3.09
N VAL A 120 3.50 -8.83 2.48
CA VAL A 120 2.08 -8.55 2.21
C VAL A 120 1.20 -9.40 3.12
N VAL A 121 0.46 -8.73 4.02
CA VAL A 121 -0.53 -9.35 4.91
C VAL A 121 -1.92 -9.04 4.38
N ASN A 122 -2.59 -10.03 3.79
CA ASN A 122 -3.84 -9.83 3.08
C ASN A 122 -5.06 -10.42 3.80
N SER A 123 -5.98 -9.57 4.25
CA SER A 123 -7.31 -9.94 4.76
C SER A 123 -8.46 -9.45 3.87
N GLY A 124 -8.15 -8.69 2.83
CA GLY A 124 -9.09 -8.19 1.82
C GLY A 124 -8.91 -8.89 0.47
N THR A 125 -8.75 -8.11 -0.58
CA THR A 125 -8.40 -8.58 -1.93
C THR A 125 -7.09 -7.94 -2.39
N TYR A 126 -6.14 -8.76 -2.80
CA TYR A 126 -4.91 -8.33 -3.46
C TYR A 126 -5.03 -8.63 -4.96
N ASP A 127 -5.28 -7.59 -5.75
CA ASP A 127 -5.49 -7.65 -7.21
C ASP A 127 -4.18 -7.24 -7.90
N VAL A 128 -3.50 -8.21 -8.53
CA VAL A 128 -2.15 -8.03 -9.09
C VAL A 128 -2.23 -8.06 -10.62
N ASP A 129 -2.00 -6.92 -11.24
CA ASP A 129 -2.04 -6.73 -12.69
C ASP A 129 -0.63 -6.57 -13.33
N ALA A 130 0.42 -6.62 -12.53
CA ALA A 130 1.80 -6.54 -13.00
C ALA A 130 2.64 -7.69 -12.42
N THR A 131 3.62 -8.17 -13.18
CA THR A 131 4.61 -9.12 -12.63
C THR A 131 5.39 -8.44 -11.52
N ASP A 132 5.43 -9.08 -10.36
CA ASP A 132 6.05 -8.52 -9.16
C ASP A 132 6.71 -9.60 -8.31
N THR A 133 7.69 -9.20 -7.51
CA THR A 133 8.32 -10.02 -6.48
C THR A 133 8.13 -9.33 -5.14
N ILE A 134 7.65 -10.06 -4.15
CA ILE A 134 7.51 -9.62 -2.77
C ILE A 134 8.26 -10.56 -1.84
N GLN A 135 8.59 -10.09 -0.62
CA GLN A 135 9.28 -10.93 0.35
C GLN A 135 8.38 -12.08 0.80
N SER A 136 7.17 -11.77 1.29
CA SER A 136 6.21 -12.80 1.72
C SER A 136 4.76 -12.42 1.40
N LEU A 137 3.89 -13.44 1.33
CA LEU A 137 2.45 -13.29 1.23
C LEU A 137 1.76 -14.15 2.27
N SER A 138 0.94 -13.54 3.11
CA SER A 138 0.19 -14.22 4.16
C SER A 138 -1.23 -13.68 4.29
N GLY A 139 -2.08 -14.41 5.00
CA GLY A 139 -3.44 -13.98 5.34
C GLY A 139 -4.55 -14.79 4.71
N SER A 140 -5.80 -14.37 4.95
CA SER A 140 -7.02 -15.09 4.54
C SER A 140 -7.76 -14.43 3.38
N GLY A 141 -7.26 -13.32 2.88
CA GLY A 141 -7.87 -12.57 1.77
C GLY A 141 -7.68 -13.23 0.42
N GLY A 142 -8.51 -12.86 -0.55
CA GLY A 142 -8.39 -13.32 -1.93
C GLY A 142 -7.19 -12.70 -2.63
N VAL A 143 -6.60 -13.44 -3.57
CA VAL A 143 -5.55 -12.95 -4.47
C VAL A 143 -6.00 -13.16 -5.91
N GLU A 144 -6.04 -12.10 -6.70
CA GLU A 144 -6.40 -12.14 -8.11
C GLU A 144 -5.16 -11.84 -8.96
N LEU A 145 -4.82 -12.76 -9.88
CA LEU A 145 -3.64 -12.63 -10.74
C LEU A 145 -4.08 -12.43 -12.19
N ALA A 146 -3.76 -11.28 -12.76
CA ALA A 146 -4.11 -10.98 -14.14
C ALA A 146 -3.41 -11.92 -15.13
N ASN A 147 -3.96 -12.02 -16.33
CA ASN A 147 -3.39 -12.91 -17.37
C ASN A 147 -1.96 -12.49 -17.75
N GLY A 148 -1.07 -13.46 -17.77
CA GLY A 148 0.31 -13.29 -18.24
C GLY A 148 1.29 -12.69 -17.24
N ILE A 149 0.85 -12.41 -16.00
CA ILE A 149 1.74 -11.97 -14.93
C ILE A 149 2.21 -13.13 -14.05
N THR A 150 3.29 -12.91 -13.33
CA THR A 150 3.74 -13.80 -12.26
C THR A 150 3.92 -12.98 -10.99
N LEU A 151 3.30 -13.43 -9.90
CA LEU A 151 3.59 -12.95 -8.55
C LEU A 151 4.53 -13.95 -7.87
N THR A 152 5.73 -13.50 -7.49
CA THR A 152 6.71 -14.31 -6.78
C THR A 152 6.75 -13.94 -5.30
N SER A 153 6.67 -14.93 -4.41
CA SER A 153 6.88 -14.78 -2.96
C SER A 153 8.15 -15.52 -2.55
N GLY A 154 9.15 -14.79 -2.02
CA GLY A 154 10.55 -15.22 -2.06
C GLY A 154 11.31 -15.34 -0.74
N ASP A 155 10.68 -15.42 0.42
CA ASP A 155 11.39 -15.47 1.70
C ASP A 155 11.76 -16.88 2.19
N SER A 156 12.40 -16.94 3.36
CA SER A 156 12.72 -18.16 4.10
C SER A 156 11.76 -18.42 5.28
N GLY A 157 10.78 -17.55 5.50
CA GLY A 157 9.74 -17.68 6.53
C GLY A 157 8.71 -18.75 6.20
N ASN A 158 7.86 -19.07 7.16
CA ASN A 158 6.72 -19.95 6.97
C ASN A 158 5.46 -19.12 7.00
N ASP A 159 4.91 -18.83 5.82
CA ASP A 159 3.73 -18.01 5.65
C ASP A 159 2.51 -18.87 5.29
N ALA A 160 1.35 -18.42 5.70
CA ALA A 160 0.11 -19.11 5.41
C ALA A 160 -0.83 -18.22 4.59
N VAL A 161 -1.09 -18.61 3.37
CA VAL A 161 -2.17 -18.06 2.54
C VAL A 161 -3.35 -19.00 2.64
N SER A 162 -4.40 -18.60 3.36
CA SER A 162 -5.62 -19.39 3.52
C SER A 162 -6.77 -18.91 2.62
N GLY A 163 -6.58 -17.78 1.96
CA GLY A 163 -7.50 -17.25 0.95
C GLY A 163 -7.38 -17.95 -0.40
N VAL A 164 -8.32 -17.66 -1.29
CA VAL A 164 -8.29 -18.20 -2.66
C VAL A 164 -7.34 -17.39 -3.52
N VAL A 165 -6.40 -18.05 -4.19
CA VAL A 165 -5.62 -17.47 -5.29
C VAL A 165 -6.31 -17.83 -6.59
N SER A 166 -6.66 -16.84 -7.41
CA SER A 166 -7.48 -16.96 -8.61
C SER A 166 -6.89 -16.15 -9.78
N GLY A 167 -7.51 -16.24 -10.95
CA GLY A 167 -7.10 -15.52 -12.14
C GLY A 167 -6.35 -16.39 -13.15
N ALA A 168 -5.78 -15.75 -14.17
CA ALA A 168 -5.07 -16.44 -15.27
C ALA A 168 -3.55 -16.20 -15.24
N GLY A 169 -3.04 -15.55 -14.22
CA GLY A 169 -1.62 -15.35 -13.94
C GLY A 169 -1.00 -16.56 -13.23
N SER A 170 0.27 -16.44 -12.90
CA SER A 170 1.06 -17.47 -12.21
C SER A 170 1.44 -16.98 -10.80
N PHE A 171 1.46 -17.91 -9.85
CA PHE A 171 2.06 -17.69 -8.55
C PHE A 171 3.32 -18.56 -8.43
N GLU A 172 4.42 -17.96 -8.02
CA GLU A 172 5.68 -18.66 -7.77
C GLU A 172 6.06 -18.52 -6.30
N LYS A 173 6.27 -19.65 -5.62
CA LYS A 173 6.91 -19.69 -4.31
C LYS A 173 8.41 -19.89 -4.53
N ALA A 174 9.19 -18.84 -4.34
CA ALA A 174 10.65 -18.88 -4.29
C ALA A 174 11.12 -18.95 -2.81
N GLY A 175 12.42 -19.04 -2.59
CA GLY A 175 12.95 -19.12 -1.22
C GLY A 175 12.68 -20.46 -0.53
N SER A 176 13.26 -20.64 0.67
CA SER A 176 13.31 -21.92 1.40
C SER A 176 12.21 -22.11 2.45
N GLY A 177 11.42 -21.10 2.74
CA GLY A 177 10.27 -21.18 3.65
C GLY A 177 9.10 -21.99 3.08
N THR A 178 8.10 -22.31 3.91
CA THR A 178 6.87 -23.03 3.53
C THR A 178 5.65 -22.14 3.58
#